data_bae26eb906c38781776a1872650560df
#
_entry.id   bae26eb906c38781776a1872650560df
#
_cell.length_a   1.000
_cell.length_b   1.000
_cell.length_c   1.000
_cell.angle_alpha   90.00
_cell.angle_beta   90.00
_cell.angle_gamma   90.00
#
_symmetry.space_group_name_H-M   'P 1'
#
loop_
_entity.id
_entity.type
_entity.pdbx_description
1 polymer ?
#
loop_
_entity_poly.entity_id
_entity_poly.type
_entity_poly.pdbx_seq_one_letter_code
_entity_poly.pdbx_strand_id
1 'polypeptide(L)'
;MDCKPKLLYAEDNRLTAKEMTEILEEEGYEVVTTYSGDEAWETFERISPDLVLLDFRMPGLNGLEVFERIRQVDAEIPVLILSSYNEYCVPSLKSGTADFIRKEADIEEICARIAAVWQRHASGKTNDSAGETVLRLSELTTFRTDSFTLRIGPNIIPLTGALGEVLILLCRPPRQCRAATDICRQLWHNDSKSKITLLQNYISQLRKLLTADPALHIVSLYNKGYYLQINGE
;
A
#
# COMPACT_ATOMS: atom_id res chain seq x y z
N MET A 1 -23.10 16.51 9.70
CA MET A 1 -23.25 15.06 9.80
C MET A 1 -22.07 14.48 9.07
N ASP A 2 -21.08 13.99 9.80
CA ASP A 2 -19.95 13.31 9.17
C ASP A 2 -20.48 12.01 8.55
N CYS A 3 -20.50 11.95 7.22
CA CYS A 3 -20.90 10.76 6.50
C CYS A 3 -19.83 9.69 6.74
N LYS A 4 -20.22 8.53 7.26
CA LYS A 4 -19.29 7.41 7.42
C LYS A 4 -18.75 6.99 6.04
N PRO A 5 -17.45 6.71 5.89
CA PRO A 5 -16.93 6.23 4.63
C PRO A 5 -17.51 4.85 4.30
N LYS A 6 -17.97 4.70 3.05
CA LYS A 6 -18.55 3.45 2.57
C LYS A 6 -17.46 2.49 2.11
N LEU A 7 -17.36 1.35 2.76
CA LEU A 7 -16.39 0.31 2.51
C LEU A 7 -17.06 -0.91 1.86
N LEU A 8 -16.64 -1.27 0.65
CA LEU A 8 -16.99 -2.54 0.04
C LEU A 8 -16.01 -3.61 0.51
N TYR A 9 -16.51 -4.65 1.19
CA TYR A 9 -15.71 -5.78 1.66
C TYR A 9 -16.13 -7.07 0.97
N ALA A 10 -15.20 -7.77 0.36
CA ALA A 10 -15.42 -9.05 -0.31
C ALA A 10 -14.60 -10.16 0.35
N GLU A 11 -15.27 -11.20 0.83
CA GLU A 11 -14.69 -12.37 1.53
C GLU A 11 -15.64 -13.55 1.38
N ASP A 12 -15.17 -14.68 0.87
CA ASP A 12 -16.01 -15.86 0.60
C ASP A 12 -16.37 -16.63 1.89
N ASN A 13 -15.53 -16.56 2.91
CA ASN A 13 -15.82 -17.16 4.20
C ASN A 13 -16.79 -16.31 5.00
N ARG A 14 -18.06 -16.75 5.09
CA ARG A 14 -19.12 -15.99 5.76
C ARG A 14 -18.87 -15.69 7.23
N LEU A 15 -18.14 -16.55 7.96
CA LEU A 15 -17.83 -16.31 9.36
C LEU A 15 -16.79 -15.20 9.48
N THR A 16 -15.69 -15.32 8.75
CA THR A 16 -14.65 -14.27 8.68
C THR A 16 -15.23 -12.93 8.20
N ALA A 17 -16.08 -12.99 7.16
CA ALA A 17 -16.74 -11.81 6.63
C ALA A 17 -17.59 -11.09 7.69
N LYS A 18 -18.37 -11.86 8.47
CA LYS A 18 -19.21 -11.30 9.53
C LYS A 18 -18.40 -10.66 10.65
N GLU A 19 -17.38 -11.37 11.16
CA GLU A 19 -16.50 -10.87 12.23
C GLU A 19 -15.78 -9.57 11.82
N MET A 20 -15.19 -9.55 10.62
CA MET A 20 -14.52 -8.38 10.11
C MET A 20 -15.49 -7.22 9.85
N THR A 21 -16.69 -7.49 9.36
CA THR A 21 -17.71 -6.47 9.15
C THR A 21 -18.08 -5.77 10.45
N GLU A 22 -18.36 -6.55 11.52
CA GLU A 22 -18.69 -6.00 12.84
C GLU A 22 -17.58 -5.08 13.36
N ILE A 23 -16.31 -5.50 13.23
CA ILE A 23 -15.16 -4.70 13.64
C ILE A 23 -15.02 -3.41 12.82
N LEU A 24 -15.16 -3.49 11.49
CA LEU A 24 -15.03 -2.32 10.64
C LEU A 24 -16.18 -1.32 10.85
N GLU A 25 -17.39 -1.80 11.19
CA GLU A 25 -18.50 -0.94 11.57
C GLU A 25 -18.29 -0.23 12.91
N GLU A 26 -17.65 -0.89 13.88
CA GLU A 26 -17.20 -0.30 15.15
C GLU A 26 -16.12 0.77 14.91
N GLU A 27 -15.21 0.56 13.96
CA GLU A 27 -14.20 1.54 13.53
C GLU A 27 -14.79 2.74 12.73
N GLY A 28 -16.10 2.72 12.46
CA GLY A 28 -16.82 3.86 11.91
C GLY A 28 -17.05 3.82 10.40
N TYR A 29 -16.87 2.69 9.74
CA TYR A 29 -17.20 2.50 8.33
C TYR A 29 -18.68 2.12 8.13
N GLU A 30 -19.23 2.43 6.96
CA GLU A 30 -20.47 1.83 6.44
C GLU A 30 -20.06 0.64 5.55
N VAL A 31 -20.18 -0.59 6.05
CA VAL A 31 -19.66 -1.77 5.37
C VAL A 31 -20.72 -2.45 4.51
N VAL A 32 -20.41 -2.68 3.24
CA VAL A 32 -21.21 -3.51 2.34
C VAL A 32 -20.42 -4.77 2.03
N THR A 33 -20.91 -5.92 2.49
CA THR A 33 -20.20 -7.21 2.39
C THR A 33 -20.72 -8.03 1.22
N THR A 34 -19.81 -8.65 0.48
CA THR A 34 -20.06 -9.57 -0.63
C THR A 34 -19.26 -10.86 -0.46
N TYR A 35 -19.70 -11.95 -1.11
CA TYR A 35 -19.14 -13.28 -0.87
C TYR A 35 -18.52 -13.94 -2.11
N SER A 36 -18.41 -13.20 -3.20
CA SER A 36 -17.71 -13.62 -4.42
C SER A 36 -17.17 -12.41 -5.16
N GLY A 37 -16.21 -12.63 -6.05
CA GLY A 37 -15.66 -11.54 -6.85
C GLY A 37 -16.64 -10.96 -7.86
N ASP A 38 -17.55 -11.78 -8.41
CA ASP A 38 -18.59 -11.29 -9.32
C ASP A 38 -19.58 -10.38 -8.58
N GLU A 39 -20.04 -10.79 -7.39
CA GLU A 39 -20.89 -9.98 -6.53
C GLU A 39 -20.19 -8.68 -6.08
N ALA A 40 -18.89 -8.74 -5.80
CA ALA A 40 -18.10 -7.58 -5.44
C ALA A 40 -18.04 -6.57 -6.59
N TRP A 41 -17.80 -7.05 -7.83
CA TRP A 41 -17.79 -6.19 -8.99
C TRP A 41 -19.15 -5.52 -9.25
N GLU A 42 -20.25 -6.30 -9.29
CA GLU A 42 -21.60 -5.77 -9.47
C GLU A 42 -22.00 -4.76 -8.37
N THR A 43 -21.59 -5.05 -7.13
CA THR A 43 -21.86 -4.16 -6.00
C THR A 43 -21.03 -2.89 -6.10
N PHE A 44 -19.76 -2.96 -6.51
CA PHE A 44 -18.91 -1.80 -6.72
C PHE A 44 -19.54 -0.80 -7.70
N GLU A 45 -20.03 -1.26 -8.85
CA GLU A 45 -20.69 -0.41 -9.85
C GLU A 45 -21.97 0.25 -9.32
N ARG A 46 -22.68 -0.43 -8.43
CA ARG A 46 -23.97 0.04 -7.90
C ARG A 46 -23.85 1.05 -6.77
N ILE A 47 -22.87 0.87 -5.86
CA ILE A 47 -22.83 1.65 -4.60
C ILE A 47 -21.82 2.78 -4.62
N SER A 48 -20.86 2.79 -5.55
CA SER A 48 -19.75 3.75 -5.59
C SER A 48 -19.10 3.87 -4.21
N PRO A 49 -18.37 2.86 -3.73
CA PRO A 49 -17.76 2.89 -2.41
C PRO A 49 -16.61 3.92 -2.35
N ASP A 50 -16.25 4.33 -1.14
CA ASP A 50 -15.09 5.20 -0.89
C ASP A 50 -13.78 4.40 -0.76
N LEU A 51 -13.88 3.11 -0.42
CA LEU A 51 -12.77 2.20 -0.14
C LEU A 51 -13.18 0.77 -0.45
N VAL A 52 -12.25 -0.04 -0.94
CA VAL A 52 -12.50 -1.45 -1.26
C VAL A 52 -11.49 -2.35 -0.55
N LEU A 53 -11.99 -3.40 0.10
CA LEU A 53 -11.20 -4.46 0.73
C LEU A 53 -11.57 -5.80 0.09
N LEU A 54 -10.64 -6.47 -0.55
CA LEU A 54 -10.86 -7.71 -1.29
C LEU A 54 -10.05 -8.85 -0.69
N ASP A 55 -10.69 -9.99 -0.45
CA ASP A 55 -9.94 -11.23 -0.36
C ASP A 55 -9.31 -11.56 -1.71
N PHE A 56 -8.08 -12.05 -1.67
CA PHE A 56 -7.39 -12.50 -2.88
C PHE A 56 -8.09 -13.72 -3.52
N ARG A 57 -8.58 -14.67 -2.69
CA ARG A 57 -9.24 -15.90 -3.16
C ARG A 57 -10.73 -15.87 -2.93
N MET A 58 -11.47 -15.76 -4.00
CA MET A 58 -12.93 -15.81 -3.97
C MET A 58 -13.46 -16.63 -5.15
N PRO A 59 -14.66 -17.21 -5.02
CA PRO A 59 -15.38 -17.79 -6.15
C PRO A 59 -15.66 -16.76 -7.24
N GLY A 60 -15.69 -17.19 -8.50
CA GLY A 60 -15.82 -16.32 -9.65
C GLY A 60 -14.55 -15.55 -9.92
N LEU A 61 -14.62 -14.23 -9.92
CA LEU A 61 -13.43 -13.38 -10.03
C LEU A 61 -12.62 -13.42 -8.74
N ASN A 62 -11.31 -13.57 -8.84
CA ASN A 62 -10.44 -13.41 -7.69
C ASN A 62 -10.22 -11.91 -7.37
N GLY A 63 -9.66 -11.60 -6.20
CA GLY A 63 -9.49 -10.21 -5.75
C GLY A 63 -8.64 -9.36 -6.68
N LEU A 64 -7.68 -9.96 -7.39
CA LEU A 64 -6.85 -9.25 -8.37
C LEU A 64 -7.65 -8.91 -9.64
N GLU A 65 -8.46 -9.84 -10.14
CA GLU A 65 -9.31 -9.62 -11.30
C GLU A 65 -10.37 -8.54 -11.03
N VAL A 66 -10.95 -8.52 -9.82
CA VAL A 66 -11.85 -7.44 -9.38
C VAL A 66 -11.09 -6.11 -9.34
N PHE A 67 -9.90 -6.10 -8.75
CA PHE A 67 -9.04 -4.92 -8.69
C PHE A 67 -8.72 -4.37 -10.10
N GLU A 68 -8.33 -5.24 -11.03
CA GLU A 68 -8.01 -4.82 -12.41
C GLU A 68 -9.22 -4.19 -13.11
N ARG A 69 -10.43 -4.72 -12.89
CA ARG A 69 -11.68 -4.11 -13.40
C ARG A 69 -11.95 -2.75 -12.76
N ILE A 70 -11.79 -2.65 -11.45
CA ILE A 70 -11.96 -1.35 -10.74
C ILE A 70 -11.01 -0.31 -11.33
N ARG A 71 -9.75 -0.65 -11.56
CA ARG A 71 -8.75 0.28 -12.11
C ARG A 71 -9.04 0.75 -13.53
N GLN A 72 -9.84 0.01 -14.30
CA GLN A 72 -10.30 0.45 -15.63
C GLN A 72 -11.35 1.55 -15.56
N VAL A 73 -12.13 1.62 -14.48
CA VAL A 73 -13.22 2.60 -14.30
C VAL A 73 -12.90 3.67 -13.26
N ASP A 74 -12.11 3.33 -12.25
CA ASP A 74 -11.64 4.26 -11.21
C ASP A 74 -10.18 3.97 -10.87
N ALA A 75 -9.30 4.88 -11.30
CA ALA A 75 -7.87 4.76 -11.07
C ALA A 75 -7.45 5.17 -9.66
N GLU A 76 -8.29 5.92 -8.93
CA GLU A 76 -7.91 6.60 -7.68
C GLU A 76 -8.48 5.96 -6.42
N ILE A 77 -9.62 5.27 -6.51
CA ILE A 77 -10.22 4.63 -5.33
C ILE A 77 -9.23 3.72 -4.61
N PRO A 78 -9.08 3.83 -3.29
CA PRO A 78 -8.18 2.93 -2.56
C PRO A 78 -8.74 1.50 -2.54
N VAL A 79 -7.91 0.54 -2.98
CA VAL A 79 -8.23 -0.89 -2.96
C VAL A 79 -7.13 -1.61 -2.20
N LEU A 80 -7.52 -2.31 -1.12
CA LEU A 80 -6.65 -3.19 -0.36
C LEU A 80 -6.98 -4.64 -0.67
N ILE A 81 -5.95 -5.49 -0.70
CA ILE A 81 -6.13 -6.93 -0.91
C ILE A 81 -5.65 -7.68 0.33
N LEU A 82 -6.52 -8.52 0.87
CA LEU A 82 -6.18 -9.50 1.91
C LEU A 82 -5.64 -10.76 1.24
N SER A 83 -4.48 -11.24 1.64
CA SER A 83 -3.92 -12.46 1.07
C SER A 83 -3.21 -13.32 2.10
N SER A 84 -3.24 -14.66 1.92
CA SER A 84 -2.47 -15.59 2.72
C SER A 84 -0.98 -15.58 2.32
N TYR A 85 -0.10 -16.02 3.22
CA TYR A 85 1.36 -15.96 3.08
C TYR A 85 1.91 -16.55 1.77
N ASN A 86 1.26 -17.56 1.20
CA ASN A 86 1.73 -18.26 0.00
C ASN A 86 1.45 -17.50 -1.31
N GLU A 87 0.72 -16.39 -1.28
CA GLU A 87 0.25 -15.65 -2.46
C GLU A 87 1.11 -14.42 -2.78
N TYR A 88 2.05 -14.07 -1.89
CA TYR A 88 3.00 -12.96 -2.10
C TYR A 88 3.97 -13.17 -3.28
N CYS A 89 3.94 -14.33 -3.92
CA CYS A 89 4.81 -14.68 -5.04
C CYS A 89 4.24 -14.34 -6.42
N VAL A 90 3.18 -13.53 -6.52
CA VAL A 90 2.65 -13.14 -7.84
C VAL A 90 3.45 -11.95 -8.40
N PRO A 91 4.34 -12.18 -9.36
CA PRO A 91 5.22 -11.14 -9.91
C PRO A 91 4.49 -10.07 -10.73
N SER A 92 3.18 -10.25 -10.96
CA SER A 92 2.36 -9.42 -11.85
C SER A 92 1.62 -8.26 -11.17
N LEU A 93 1.79 -8.06 -9.86
CA LEU A 93 1.17 -6.96 -9.14
C LEU A 93 1.88 -5.62 -9.44
N LYS A 94 1.91 -5.27 -10.70
CA LYS A 94 2.58 -4.07 -11.21
C LYS A 94 1.78 -2.80 -11.09
N SER A 95 0.57 -2.80 -10.53
CA SER A 95 -0.28 -1.65 -10.75
C SER A 95 -1.23 -1.35 -9.60
N GLY A 96 -0.88 -0.35 -8.79
CA GLY A 96 -1.87 0.57 -8.22
C GLY A 96 -2.80 0.06 -7.12
N THR A 97 -2.53 -1.08 -6.46
CA THR A 97 -3.21 -1.39 -5.20
C THR A 97 -2.70 -0.47 -4.11
N ALA A 98 -3.60 0.03 -3.26
CA ALA A 98 -3.20 0.89 -2.17
C ALA A 98 -2.35 0.13 -1.13
N ASP A 99 -2.69 -1.14 -0.84
CA ASP A 99 -1.89 -2.01 0.02
C ASP A 99 -2.26 -3.50 -0.15
N PHE A 100 -1.32 -4.38 0.23
CA PHE A 100 -1.55 -5.81 0.45
C PHE A 100 -1.42 -6.10 1.94
N ILE A 101 -2.46 -6.68 2.52
CA ILE A 101 -2.51 -7.04 3.93
C ILE A 101 -2.51 -8.56 4.06
N ARG A 102 -1.72 -9.09 4.96
CA ARG A 102 -1.73 -10.52 5.24
C ARG A 102 -2.96 -10.88 6.08
N LYS A 103 -3.67 -11.93 5.69
CA LYS A 103 -4.81 -12.44 6.47
C LYS A 103 -4.41 -12.92 7.88
N GLU A 104 -3.15 -13.31 8.06
CA GLU A 104 -2.60 -13.72 9.35
C GLU A 104 -2.11 -12.54 10.21
N ALA A 105 -2.28 -11.30 9.75
CA ALA A 105 -2.00 -10.12 10.56
C ALA A 105 -3.05 -10.00 11.68
N ASP A 106 -2.63 -9.40 12.80
CA ASP A 106 -3.57 -9.09 13.88
C ASP A 106 -4.64 -8.12 13.36
N ILE A 107 -5.86 -8.27 13.88
CA ILE A 107 -7.02 -7.48 13.44
C ILE A 107 -6.75 -5.97 13.60
N GLU A 108 -6.07 -5.59 14.68
CA GLU A 108 -5.65 -4.20 14.94
C GLU A 108 -4.70 -3.67 13.85
N GLU A 109 -3.78 -4.52 13.34
CA GLU A 109 -2.90 -4.16 12.21
C GLU A 109 -3.71 -3.95 10.93
N ILE A 110 -4.69 -4.81 10.66
CA ILE A 110 -5.58 -4.69 9.49
C ILE A 110 -6.36 -3.38 9.54
N CYS A 111 -7.02 -3.08 10.67
CA CYS A 111 -7.78 -1.85 10.88
C CYS A 111 -6.90 -0.60 10.76
N ALA A 112 -5.72 -0.61 11.38
CA ALA A 112 -4.78 0.50 11.29
C ALA A 112 -4.32 0.78 9.84
N ARG A 113 -4.11 -0.26 9.03
CA ARG A 113 -3.74 -0.12 7.61
C ARG A 113 -4.89 0.44 6.78
N ILE A 114 -6.10 -0.06 7.00
CA ILE A 114 -7.32 0.45 6.34
C ILE A 114 -7.50 1.94 6.65
N ALA A 115 -7.40 2.32 7.94
CA ALA A 115 -7.51 3.70 8.37
C ALA A 115 -6.42 4.60 7.77
N ALA A 116 -5.17 4.13 7.72
CA ALA A 116 -4.05 4.87 7.13
C ALA A 116 -4.23 5.11 5.63
N VAL A 117 -4.74 4.11 4.90
CA VAL A 117 -5.05 4.23 3.47
C VAL A 117 -6.21 5.20 3.25
N TRP A 118 -7.28 5.08 4.04
CA TRP A 118 -8.42 5.99 3.99
C TRP A 118 -8.02 7.43 4.28
N GLN A 119 -7.30 7.69 5.37
CA GLN A 119 -6.87 9.04 5.74
C GLN A 119 -6.04 9.69 4.64
N ARG A 120 -5.13 8.95 4.00
CA ARG A 120 -4.33 9.44 2.88
C ARG A 120 -5.20 9.82 1.68
N HIS A 121 -6.17 8.97 1.33
CA HIS A 121 -7.09 9.23 0.23
C HIS A 121 -8.02 10.42 0.51
N ALA A 122 -8.60 10.49 1.71
CA ALA A 122 -9.46 11.57 2.14
C ALA A 122 -8.71 12.91 2.21
N SER A 123 -7.46 12.90 2.71
CA SER A 123 -6.60 14.10 2.74
C SER A 123 -6.24 14.58 1.33
N GLY A 124 -6.06 13.69 0.37
CA GLY A 124 -5.81 14.04 -1.03
C GLY A 124 -7.01 14.73 -1.71
N LYS A 125 -8.22 14.50 -1.24
CA LYS A 125 -9.44 15.16 -1.75
C LYS A 125 -9.69 16.55 -1.13
N THR A 126 -9.05 16.90 0.00
CA THR A 126 -9.40 18.09 0.80
C THR A 126 -8.29 19.13 0.98
N ASN A 127 -7.07 18.94 0.48
CA ASN A 127 -5.98 19.84 0.81
C ASN A 127 -5.23 20.44 -0.37
N ASP A 128 -5.66 21.67 -0.71
CA ASP A 128 -4.79 22.79 -1.13
C ASP A 128 -4.10 23.42 0.10
N SER A 129 -3.49 22.63 0.97
CA SER A 129 -2.73 23.16 2.12
C SER A 129 -1.48 22.33 2.41
N ALA A 130 -0.37 22.78 1.82
CA ALA A 130 1.00 22.83 2.34
C ALA A 130 1.49 21.76 3.33
N GLY A 131 1.83 20.58 2.81
CA GLY A 131 2.92 19.77 3.26
C GLY A 131 3.51 19.15 2.01
N GLU A 132 4.83 19.22 1.80
CA GLU A 132 5.47 18.71 0.58
C GLU A 132 5.13 17.23 0.37
N THR A 133 4.00 16.97 -0.31
CA THR A 133 3.60 15.60 -0.73
C THR A 133 4.46 15.10 -1.87
N VAL A 134 5.25 15.98 -2.50
CA VAL A 134 6.18 15.65 -3.59
C VAL A 134 7.61 15.83 -3.11
N LEU A 135 8.32 14.75 -2.91
CA LEU A 135 9.75 14.75 -2.64
C LEU A 135 10.51 14.78 -3.96
N ARG A 136 11.26 15.83 -4.21
CA ARG A 136 12.22 15.88 -5.33
C ARG A 136 13.49 15.16 -4.88
N LEU A 137 13.75 14.00 -5.46
CA LEU A 137 14.90 13.16 -5.11
C LEU A 137 16.14 13.48 -5.97
N SER A 138 15.90 13.91 -7.22
CA SER A 138 16.93 14.36 -8.16
C SER A 138 16.31 15.27 -9.20
N GLU A 139 17.07 15.67 -10.23
CA GLU A 139 16.52 16.40 -11.39
C GLU A 139 15.55 15.55 -12.21
N LEU A 140 15.75 14.23 -12.26
CA LEU A 140 14.94 13.28 -13.03
C LEU A 140 13.85 12.63 -12.20
N THR A 141 13.99 12.57 -10.87
CA THR A 141 13.13 11.73 -10.01
C THR A 141 12.37 12.55 -8.99
N THR A 142 11.05 12.39 -9.01
CA THR A 142 10.15 12.88 -7.96
C THR A 142 9.36 11.73 -7.37
N PHE A 143 9.05 11.81 -6.09
CA PHE A 143 8.25 10.82 -5.39
C PHE A 143 7.08 11.49 -4.67
N ARG A 144 5.87 11.12 -5.03
CA ARG A 144 4.65 11.55 -4.34
C ARG A 144 4.38 10.61 -3.16
N THR A 145 4.39 11.18 -1.96
CA THR A 145 4.23 10.40 -0.72
C THR A 145 2.77 10.10 -0.41
N ASP A 146 1.85 10.88 -0.95
CA ASP A 146 0.40 10.73 -0.79
C ASP A 146 -0.15 9.53 -1.59
N SER A 147 0.32 9.35 -2.81
CA SER A 147 -0.11 8.30 -3.74
C SER A 147 0.95 7.22 -3.98
N PHE A 148 2.06 7.24 -3.23
CA PHE A 148 3.22 6.38 -3.45
C PHE A 148 3.66 6.27 -4.92
N THR A 149 3.60 7.39 -5.64
CA THR A 149 3.94 7.41 -7.05
C THR A 149 5.36 7.91 -7.26
N LEU A 150 6.21 7.06 -7.80
CA LEU A 150 7.58 7.38 -8.19
C LEU A 150 7.59 7.79 -9.67
N ARG A 151 8.07 8.99 -9.98
CA ARG A 151 8.28 9.46 -11.35
C ARG A 151 9.75 9.54 -11.63
N ILE A 152 10.22 8.88 -12.70
CA ILE A 152 11.61 8.95 -13.17
C ILE A 152 11.58 9.36 -14.65
N GLY A 153 11.91 10.61 -14.93
CA GLY A 153 11.74 11.18 -16.26
C GLY A 153 10.30 11.08 -16.76
N PRO A 154 10.05 10.45 -17.93
CA PRO A 154 8.70 10.25 -18.46
C PRO A 154 7.93 9.09 -17.78
N ASN A 155 8.61 8.21 -17.05
CA ASN A 155 8.02 7.02 -16.47
C ASN A 155 7.34 7.32 -15.13
N ILE A 156 6.09 6.91 -15.01
CA ILE A 156 5.31 6.99 -13.77
C ILE A 156 5.13 5.56 -13.24
N ILE A 157 5.61 5.31 -12.03
CA ILE A 157 5.67 3.98 -11.42
C ILE A 157 4.93 4.05 -10.08
N PRO A 158 3.73 3.46 -9.98
CA PRO A 158 3.08 3.31 -8.69
C PRO A 158 3.85 2.29 -7.84
N LEU A 159 4.08 2.62 -6.58
CA LEU A 159 4.70 1.73 -5.60
C LEU A 159 3.61 1.12 -4.72
N THR A 160 3.81 -0.11 -4.26
CA THR A 160 2.95 -0.67 -3.20
C THR A 160 3.12 0.13 -1.92
N GLY A 161 2.11 0.14 -1.03
CA GLY A 161 2.17 0.88 0.21
C GLY A 161 3.45 0.62 1.02
N ALA A 162 3.79 -0.66 1.24
CA ALA A 162 4.99 -1.03 1.98
C ALA A 162 6.30 -0.58 1.27
N LEU A 163 6.35 -0.66 -0.06
CA LEU A 163 7.51 -0.23 -0.84
C LEU A 163 7.67 1.30 -0.80
N GLY A 164 6.53 2.03 -0.87
CA GLY A 164 6.49 3.48 -0.73
C GLY A 164 6.91 3.94 0.67
N GLU A 165 6.45 3.27 1.72
CA GLU A 165 6.84 3.56 3.10
C GLU A 165 8.34 3.34 3.35
N VAL A 166 8.91 2.25 2.83
CA VAL A 166 10.38 2.04 2.86
C VAL A 166 11.09 3.21 2.18
N LEU A 167 10.62 3.65 1.01
CA LEU A 167 11.23 4.78 0.31
C LEU A 167 11.08 6.07 1.10
N ILE A 168 9.92 6.36 1.71
CA ILE A 168 9.73 7.53 2.60
C ILE A 168 10.77 7.55 3.71
N LEU A 169 10.97 6.40 4.39
CA LEU A 169 11.92 6.31 5.48
C LEU A 169 13.37 6.58 5.05
N LEU A 170 13.74 6.16 3.85
CA LEU A 170 15.06 6.42 3.28
C LEU A 170 15.24 7.87 2.81
N CYS A 171 14.13 8.54 2.44
CA CYS A 171 14.14 9.94 1.97
C CYS A 171 14.08 10.96 3.10
N ARG A 172 13.62 10.61 4.31
CA ARG A 172 13.46 11.55 5.44
C ARG A 172 14.80 12.14 5.88
N PRO A 173 14.89 13.48 6.03
CA PRO A 173 16.08 14.12 6.59
C PRO A 173 16.29 13.80 8.08
N PRO A 174 17.54 13.82 8.58
CA PRO A 174 18.74 13.76 7.78
C PRO A 174 18.82 12.40 7.08
N ARG A 175 19.21 12.38 5.81
CA ARG A 175 19.35 11.14 5.01
C ARG A 175 20.51 10.27 5.54
N GLN A 176 20.35 9.83 6.77
CA GLN A 176 21.34 9.03 7.51
C GLN A 176 21.05 7.54 7.35
N CYS A 177 22.09 6.74 7.54
CA CYS A 177 21.95 5.31 7.56
C CYS A 177 21.01 4.87 8.69
N ARG A 178 19.96 4.13 8.33
CA ARG A 178 18.99 3.57 9.27
C ARG A 178 19.21 2.07 9.41
N ALA A 179 19.25 1.60 10.64
CA ALA A 179 19.39 0.16 10.89
C ALA A 179 18.19 -0.61 10.30
N ALA A 180 18.46 -1.80 9.75
CA ALA A 180 17.39 -2.64 9.21
C ALA A 180 16.33 -2.98 10.26
N THR A 181 16.76 -3.22 11.51
CA THR A 181 15.88 -3.45 12.66
C THR A 181 14.98 -2.26 12.96
N ASP A 182 15.51 -1.02 12.87
CA ASP A 182 14.73 0.18 13.16
C ASP A 182 13.69 0.43 12.06
N ILE A 183 14.05 0.21 10.80
CA ILE A 183 13.09 0.27 9.69
C ILE A 183 11.99 -0.78 9.89
N CYS A 184 12.36 -2.01 10.25
CA CYS A 184 11.39 -3.08 10.48
C CYS A 184 10.46 -2.78 11.66
N ARG A 185 10.99 -2.25 12.77
CA ARG A 185 10.17 -1.85 13.93
C ARG A 185 9.22 -0.71 13.59
N GLN A 186 9.66 0.25 12.83
CA GLN A 186 8.85 1.41 12.46
C GLN A 186 7.72 1.03 11.48
N LEU A 187 7.98 0.10 10.55
CA LEU A 187 6.99 -0.31 9.54
C LEU A 187 6.07 -1.44 10.01
N TRP A 188 6.60 -2.37 10.82
CA TRP A 188 5.88 -3.61 11.15
C TRP A 188 5.84 -3.92 12.63
N HIS A 189 6.29 -3.00 13.50
CA HIS A 189 6.41 -3.18 14.96
C HIS A 189 7.16 -4.48 15.35
N ASN A 190 7.96 -5.03 14.42
CA ASN A 190 8.63 -6.32 14.55
C ASN A 190 9.93 -6.32 13.74
N ASP A 191 11.03 -6.81 14.33
CA ASP A 191 12.36 -6.91 13.73
C ASP A 191 12.85 -8.36 13.57
N SER A 192 11.93 -9.32 13.47
CA SER A 192 12.27 -10.73 13.25
C SER A 192 13.08 -10.95 11.97
N LYS A 193 13.79 -12.07 11.88
CA LYS A 193 14.56 -12.44 10.68
C LYS A 193 13.71 -12.44 9.40
N SER A 194 12.45 -12.85 9.48
CA SER A 194 11.53 -12.82 8.35
C SER A 194 11.23 -11.40 7.87
N LYS A 195 11.06 -10.44 8.78
CA LYS A 195 10.84 -9.03 8.44
C LYS A 195 12.11 -8.39 7.86
N ILE A 196 13.28 -8.73 8.37
CA ILE A 196 14.56 -8.28 7.79
C ILE A 196 14.72 -8.82 6.36
N THR A 197 14.39 -10.09 6.11
CA THR A 197 14.43 -10.67 4.76
C THR A 197 13.42 -9.97 3.83
N LEU A 198 12.23 -9.66 4.33
CA LEU A 198 11.22 -8.91 3.58
C LEU A 198 11.71 -7.51 3.22
N LEU A 199 12.33 -6.79 4.17
CA LEU A 199 12.95 -5.49 3.91
C LEU A 199 14.04 -5.60 2.83
N GLN A 200 14.88 -6.63 2.87
CA GLN A 200 15.91 -6.86 1.84
C GLN A 200 15.31 -7.01 0.44
N ASN A 201 14.15 -7.68 0.33
CA ASN A 201 13.42 -7.81 -0.93
C ASN A 201 12.92 -6.44 -1.43
N TYR A 202 12.35 -5.61 -0.55
CA TYR A 202 11.92 -4.24 -0.91
C TYR A 202 13.10 -3.36 -1.31
N ILE A 203 14.21 -3.42 -0.59
CA ILE A 203 15.45 -2.71 -0.96
C ILE A 203 15.93 -3.15 -2.36
N SER A 204 15.89 -4.45 -2.65
CA SER A 204 16.26 -4.97 -3.98
C SER A 204 15.33 -4.47 -5.08
N GLN A 205 14.02 -4.40 -4.81
CA GLN A 205 13.04 -3.86 -5.77
C GLN A 205 13.26 -2.36 -6.01
N LEU A 206 13.42 -1.58 -4.95
CA LEU A 206 13.71 -0.14 -5.07
C LEU A 206 15.00 0.13 -5.85
N ARG A 207 16.05 -0.64 -5.61
CA ARG A 207 17.30 -0.54 -6.38
C ARG A 207 17.08 -0.74 -7.86
N LYS A 208 16.30 -1.76 -8.24
CA LYS A 208 15.97 -2.02 -9.66
C LYS A 208 15.19 -0.86 -10.29
N LEU A 209 14.24 -0.28 -9.56
CA LEU A 209 13.47 0.86 -10.06
C LEU A 209 14.35 2.11 -10.20
N LEU A 210 15.16 2.41 -9.20
CA LEU A 210 16.04 3.58 -9.18
C LEU A 210 17.24 3.48 -10.13
N THR A 211 17.54 2.30 -10.71
CA THR A 211 18.58 2.16 -11.74
C THR A 211 18.35 3.07 -12.96
N ALA A 212 17.11 3.48 -13.21
CA ALA A 212 16.78 4.41 -14.29
C ALA A 212 17.25 5.86 -14.02
N ASP A 213 17.66 6.17 -12.79
CA ASP A 213 18.24 7.46 -12.42
C ASP A 213 19.64 7.25 -11.81
N PRO A 214 20.72 7.57 -12.53
CA PRO A 214 22.08 7.36 -12.04
C PRO A 214 22.47 8.28 -10.88
N ALA A 215 21.66 9.28 -10.55
CA ALA A 215 21.90 10.13 -9.38
C ALA A 215 21.46 9.47 -8.06
N LEU A 216 20.66 8.41 -8.10
CA LEU A 216 20.03 7.82 -6.92
C LEU A 216 20.55 6.40 -6.65
N HIS A 217 21.11 6.17 -5.47
CA HIS A 217 21.58 4.86 -5.06
C HIS A 217 21.14 4.52 -3.64
N ILE A 218 20.59 3.31 -3.44
CA ILE A 218 20.39 2.78 -2.08
C ILE A 218 21.64 2.03 -1.67
N VAL A 219 22.35 2.59 -0.72
CA VAL A 219 23.60 2.03 -0.18
C VAL A 219 23.30 1.16 1.03
N SER A 220 23.95 -0.01 1.10
CA SER A 220 23.97 -0.86 2.29
C SER A 220 25.29 -0.68 3.01
N LEU A 221 25.24 -0.33 4.29
CA LEU A 221 26.40 -0.40 5.17
C LEU A 221 26.34 -1.68 6.00
N TYR A 222 27.42 -2.47 5.93
CA TYR A 222 27.50 -3.74 6.67
C TYR A 222 27.21 -3.54 8.16
N ASN A 223 26.28 -4.30 8.70
CA ASN A 223 25.77 -4.21 10.09
C ASN A 223 25.24 -2.84 10.54
N LYS A 224 25.11 -1.86 9.64
CA LYS A 224 24.60 -0.51 9.99
C LYS A 224 23.25 -0.21 9.39
N GLY A 225 22.91 -0.79 8.21
CA GLY A 225 21.59 -0.61 7.57
C GLY A 225 21.64 -0.01 6.17
N TYR A 226 20.66 0.82 5.85
CA TYR A 226 20.42 1.38 4.52
C TYR A 226 20.28 2.91 4.55
N TYR A 227 20.69 3.56 3.46
CA TYR A 227 20.38 4.97 3.21
C TYR A 227 20.28 5.24 1.72
N LEU A 228 19.55 6.30 1.37
CA LEU A 228 19.48 6.81 0.01
C LEU A 228 20.61 7.82 -0.21
N GLN A 229 21.49 7.51 -1.14
CA GLN A 229 22.54 8.43 -1.62
C GLN A 229 22.05 9.15 -2.85
N ILE A 230 22.24 10.46 -2.90
CA ILE A 230 21.98 11.32 -4.05
C ILE A 230 23.32 11.88 -4.52
N ASN A 231 23.71 11.56 -5.74
CA ASN A 231 24.95 12.09 -6.34
C ASN A 231 24.65 13.49 -6.88
N GLY A 232 25.31 14.52 -6.35
CA GLY A 232 25.13 15.93 -6.75
C GLY A 232 24.86 16.88 -5.60
N GLU A 233 24.79 16.41 -4.36
CA GLU A 233 24.87 17.22 -3.14
C GLU A 233 26.23 17.09 -2.48
#